data_5d863e3ab22d5e1574fb2088438f3425
#
_entry.id   5d863e3ab22d5e1574fb2088438f3425
#
_cell.length_a   1.000
_cell.length_b   1.000
_cell.length_c   1.000
_cell.angle_alpha   90.00
_cell.angle_beta   90.00
_cell.angle_gamma   90.00
#
_symmetry.space_group_name_H-M   'P 1'
#
loop_
_entity.id
_entity.type
_entity.pdbx_description
1 polymer ?
#
loop_
_entity_poly.entity_id
_entity_poly.type
_entity_poly.pdbx_seq_one_letter_code
_entity_poly.pdbx_strand_id
1 'polypeptide(L)'
;MATEKPLLDVANLSAAYGQVRILQDISFTLAEGESLSVLGANGAGKSTLLRAISGLMVRRQGSIRMAGEEISALRADEIVHRGISQVPEGRRLFFPLTVLENLEAGALALRNTGRAAEVKDALAAVFDLFPRLAERRAQISGTLSGGEQQMLAIARALMSRPRILLLDEPSVGLAPKVIESLFGVLHTLKGTGLTIVLAEQHVPMALDLADRAIVLRLGRIALSGAPAALRDSEDIRRIYLGG
;
A
#
# COMPACT_ATOMS: atom_id res chain seq x y z
N MET A 1 -21.57 -22.48 5.01
CA MET A 1 -20.62 -21.45 5.51
C MET A 1 -20.95 -20.18 4.76
N ALA A 2 -21.38 -19.13 5.46
CA ALA A 2 -21.60 -17.83 4.83
C ALA A 2 -20.23 -17.34 4.34
N THR A 3 -20.07 -17.11 3.05
CA THR A 3 -18.87 -16.48 2.50
C THR A 3 -18.82 -15.06 3.05
N GLU A 4 -17.89 -14.77 3.96
CA GLU A 4 -17.64 -13.41 4.40
C GLU A 4 -17.40 -12.54 3.17
N LYS A 5 -18.10 -11.39 3.14
CA LYS A 5 -17.92 -10.44 2.04
C LYS A 5 -16.47 -9.92 2.07
N PRO A 6 -15.79 -9.90 0.92
CA PRO A 6 -14.42 -9.38 0.89
C PRO A 6 -14.40 -7.90 1.30
N LEU A 7 -13.30 -7.48 1.94
CA LEU A 7 -13.08 -6.08 2.26
C LEU A 7 -12.84 -5.26 1.00
N LEU A 8 -12.03 -5.78 0.06
CA LEU A 8 -11.83 -5.20 -1.25
C LEU A 8 -12.20 -6.23 -2.32
N ASP A 9 -12.98 -5.81 -3.31
CA ASP A 9 -13.32 -6.60 -4.49
C ASP A 9 -12.98 -5.80 -5.73
N VAL A 10 -12.08 -6.32 -6.54
CA VAL A 10 -11.64 -5.75 -7.82
C VAL A 10 -12.08 -6.69 -8.92
N ALA A 11 -12.93 -6.21 -9.83
CA ALA A 11 -13.50 -7.01 -10.90
C ALA A 11 -13.27 -6.36 -12.27
N ASN A 12 -12.61 -7.10 -13.17
CA ASN A 12 -12.34 -6.74 -14.57
C ASN A 12 -11.71 -5.34 -14.72
N LEU A 13 -10.82 -4.98 -13.77
CA LEU A 13 -10.17 -3.69 -13.75
C LEU A 13 -9.19 -3.55 -14.91
N SER A 14 -9.43 -2.54 -15.75
CA SER A 14 -8.51 -2.10 -16.79
C SER A 14 -8.16 -0.63 -16.57
N ALA A 15 -6.90 -0.26 -16.80
CA ALA A 15 -6.44 1.12 -16.60
C ALA A 15 -5.47 1.56 -17.69
N ALA A 16 -5.52 2.86 -18.05
CA ALA A 16 -4.71 3.43 -19.11
C ALA A 16 -4.22 4.84 -18.79
N TYR A 17 -3.04 5.18 -19.28
CA TYR A 17 -2.53 6.55 -19.38
C TYR A 17 -2.67 7.02 -20.84
N GLY A 18 -3.59 7.97 -21.06
CA GLY A 18 -3.91 8.40 -22.43
C GLY A 18 -4.41 7.22 -23.26
N GLN A 19 -3.68 6.87 -24.32
CA GLN A 19 -3.98 5.75 -25.21
C GLN A 19 -3.27 4.44 -24.81
N VAL A 20 -2.33 4.52 -23.87
CA VAL A 20 -1.52 3.35 -23.48
C VAL A 20 -2.23 2.59 -22.36
N ARG A 21 -2.72 1.39 -22.66
CA ARG A 21 -3.32 0.49 -21.69
C ARG A 21 -2.22 -0.18 -20.88
N ILE A 22 -2.27 -0.02 -19.56
CA ILE A 22 -1.30 -0.60 -18.61
C ILE A 22 -1.86 -1.81 -17.89
N LEU A 23 -3.15 -1.78 -17.47
CA LEU A 23 -3.80 -2.91 -16.84
C LEU A 23 -4.91 -3.44 -17.73
N GLN A 24 -5.07 -4.76 -17.73
CA GLN A 24 -6.04 -5.46 -18.56
C GLN A 24 -6.70 -6.57 -17.75
N ASP A 25 -7.99 -6.41 -17.46
CA ASP A 25 -8.84 -7.43 -16.90
C ASP A 25 -8.31 -8.03 -15.58
N ILE A 26 -7.94 -7.16 -14.65
CA ILE A 26 -7.44 -7.54 -13.34
C ILE A 26 -8.64 -7.82 -12.43
N SER A 27 -8.69 -9.02 -11.84
CA SER A 27 -9.76 -9.41 -10.90
C SER A 27 -9.15 -10.15 -9.71
N PHE A 28 -9.46 -9.69 -8.50
CA PHE A 28 -9.10 -10.35 -7.24
C PHE A 28 -9.96 -9.78 -6.10
N THR A 29 -10.02 -10.53 -5.01
CA THR A 29 -10.65 -10.09 -3.76
C THR A 29 -9.62 -10.03 -2.65
N LEU A 30 -9.90 -9.32 -1.56
CA LEU A 30 -9.05 -9.22 -0.38
C LEU A 30 -9.95 -9.29 0.86
N ALA A 31 -9.64 -10.21 1.75
CA ALA A 31 -10.34 -10.31 3.04
C ALA A 31 -9.83 -9.24 4.02
N GLU A 32 -10.60 -8.95 5.07
CA GLU A 32 -10.14 -8.07 6.15
C GLU A 32 -8.97 -8.71 6.91
N GLY A 33 -7.92 -7.97 7.18
CA GLY A 33 -6.69 -8.45 7.81
C GLY A 33 -5.76 -9.25 6.88
N GLU A 34 -6.16 -9.52 5.62
CA GLU A 34 -5.32 -10.23 4.65
C GLU A 34 -4.17 -9.31 4.15
N SER A 35 -2.97 -9.89 4.01
CA SER A 35 -1.83 -9.26 3.34
C SER A 35 -1.64 -9.86 1.95
N LEU A 36 -1.81 -9.02 0.93
CA LEU A 36 -1.62 -9.38 -0.49
C LEU A 36 -0.33 -8.75 -1.03
N SER A 37 0.58 -9.57 -1.54
CA SER A 37 1.72 -9.08 -2.30
C SER A 37 1.44 -9.07 -3.80
N VAL A 38 1.72 -7.93 -4.43
CA VAL A 38 1.64 -7.72 -5.88
C VAL A 38 3.06 -7.70 -6.42
N LEU A 39 3.47 -8.80 -7.02
CA LEU A 39 4.81 -9.02 -7.56
C LEU A 39 4.85 -8.75 -9.06
N GLY A 40 6.02 -8.42 -9.59
CA GLY A 40 6.21 -8.23 -11.03
C GLY A 40 7.43 -7.36 -11.33
N ALA A 41 7.98 -7.50 -12.53
CA ALA A 41 9.08 -6.67 -13.01
C ALA A 41 8.69 -5.18 -13.11
N ASN A 42 9.68 -4.30 -13.33
CA ASN A 42 9.43 -2.89 -13.62
C ASN A 42 8.54 -2.77 -14.86
N GLY A 43 7.55 -1.88 -14.80
CA GLY A 43 6.57 -1.72 -15.88
C GLY A 43 5.48 -2.79 -15.97
N ALA A 44 5.43 -3.77 -15.06
CA ALA A 44 4.38 -4.79 -15.06
C ALA A 44 2.97 -4.26 -14.73
N GLY A 45 2.88 -3.05 -14.15
CA GLY A 45 1.60 -2.41 -13.81
C GLY A 45 1.31 -2.32 -12.31
N LYS A 46 2.25 -2.68 -11.42
CA LYS A 46 2.07 -2.69 -9.97
C LYS A 46 1.60 -1.34 -9.42
N SER A 47 2.37 -0.27 -9.65
CA SER A 47 2.02 1.08 -9.21
C SER A 47 0.72 1.58 -9.84
N THR A 48 0.44 1.19 -11.08
CA THR A 48 -0.81 1.53 -11.77
C THR A 48 -2.00 0.85 -11.09
N LEU A 49 -1.86 -0.40 -10.64
CA LEU A 49 -2.89 -1.11 -9.90
C LEU A 49 -3.21 -0.39 -8.58
N LEU A 50 -2.19 -0.05 -7.79
CA LEU A 50 -2.39 0.66 -6.53
C LEU A 50 -3.02 2.04 -6.75
N ARG A 51 -2.57 2.80 -7.75
CA ARG A 51 -3.16 4.10 -8.13
C ARG A 51 -4.61 3.96 -8.59
N ALA A 52 -4.93 2.90 -9.34
CA ALA A 52 -6.31 2.65 -9.76
C ALA A 52 -7.22 2.37 -8.56
N ILE A 53 -6.75 1.61 -7.56
CA ILE A 53 -7.51 1.34 -6.33
C ILE A 53 -7.68 2.61 -5.49
N SER A 54 -6.63 3.43 -5.35
CA SER A 54 -6.65 4.65 -4.53
C SER A 54 -7.28 5.87 -5.21
N GLY A 55 -7.80 5.74 -6.43
CA GLY A 55 -8.44 6.85 -7.14
C GLY A 55 -7.50 7.84 -7.80
N LEU A 56 -6.21 7.52 -7.90
CA LEU A 56 -5.20 8.37 -8.54
C LEU A 56 -5.10 8.15 -10.06
N MET A 57 -5.90 7.24 -10.62
CA MET A 57 -6.01 7.03 -12.07
C MET A 57 -7.25 7.70 -12.64
N VAL A 58 -7.07 8.48 -13.72
CA VAL A 58 -8.15 9.19 -14.38
C VAL A 58 -8.99 8.27 -15.28
N ARG A 59 -8.35 7.33 -15.99
CA ARG A 59 -9.04 6.36 -16.87
C ARG A 59 -8.94 4.97 -16.31
N ARG A 60 -10.05 4.47 -15.73
CA ARG A 60 -10.21 3.09 -15.28
C ARG A 60 -11.58 2.57 -15.70
N GLN A 61 -11.64 1.29 -16.00
CA GLN A 61 -12.86 0.53 -16.32
C GLN A 61 -12.91 -0.71 -15.42
N GLY A 62 -14.08 -1.27 -15.21
CA GLY A 62 -14.31 -2.36 -14.27
C GLY A 62 -14.92 -1.85 -12.97
N SER A 63 -14.98 -2.70 -11.96
CA SER A 63 -15.56 -2.39 -10.65
C SER A 63 -14.52 -2.54 -9.55
N ILE A 64 -14.52 -1.61 -8.60
CA ILE A 64 -13.74 -1.68 -7.36
C ILE A 64 -14.72 -1.41 -6.22
N ARG A 65 -14.86 -2.38 -5.30
CA ARG A 65 -15.75 -2.25 -4.15
C ARG A 65 -14.97 -2.36 -2.85
N MET A 66 -15.28 -1.48 -1.92
CA MET A 66 -14.77 -1.48 -0.54
C MET A 66 -15.91 -1.83 0.41
N ALA A 67 -15.80 -2.95 1.14
CA ALA A 67 -16.86 -3.45 2.03
C ALA A 67 -18.24 -3.56 1.34
N GLY A 68 -18.25 -3.89 0.02
CA GLY A 68 -19.44 -4.02 -0.82
C GLY A 68 -19.91 -2.71 -1.47
N GLU A 69 -19.38 -1.55 -1.11
CA GLU A 69 -19.70 -0.27 -1.74
C GLU A 69 -18.82 0.00 -2.96
N GLU A 70 -19.42 0.44 -4.07
CA GLU A 70 -18.70 0.79 -5.30
C GLU A 70 -17.87 2.08 -5.11
N ILE A 71 -16.57 2.01 -5.39
CA ILE A 71 -15.65 3.15 -5.24
C ILE A 71 -14.92 3.52 -6.53
N SER A 72 -15.21 2.86 -7.66
CA SER A 72 -14.50 3.09 -8.94
C SER A 72 -14.62 4.51 -9.47
N ALA A 73 -15.72 5.21 -9.16
CA ALA A 73 -15.95 6.58 -9.62
C ALA A 73 -15.50 7.64 -8.59
N LEU A 74 -15.10 7.23 -7.39
CA LEU A 74 -14.73 8.15 -6.32
C LEU A 74 -13.36 8.78 -6.57
N ARG A 75 -13.18 10.00 -6.05
CA ARG A 75 -11.90 10.71 -6.02
C ARG A 75 -11.00 10.14 -4.92
N ALA A 76 -9.70 10.41 -5.02
CA ALA A 76 -8.72 9.89 -4.06
C ALA A 76 -9.01 10.31 -2.61
N ASP A 77 -9.44 11.55 -2.37
CA ASP A 77 -9.82 12.04 -1.04
C ASP A 77 -11.02 11.29 -0.47
N GLU A 78 -12.03 11.00 -1.30
CA GLU A 78 -13.22 10.24 -0.89
C GLU A 78 -12.86 8.77 -0.58
N ILE A 79 -11.90 8.18 -1.31
CA ILE A 79 -11.39 6.82 -1.07
C ILE A 79 -10.62 6.74 0.25
N VAL A 80 -9.82 7.76 0.57
CA VAL A 80 -9.15 7.84 1.89
C VAL A 80 -10.19 7.89 3.02
N HIS A 81 -11.29 8.62 2.86
CA HIS A 81 -12.38 8.65 3.83
C HIS A 81 -13.08 7.29 3.99
N ARG A 82 -13.03 6.41 2.99
CA ARG A 82 -13.54 5.01 3.07
C ARG A 82 -12.53 4.05 3.71
N GLY A 83 -11.34 4.53 4.07
CA GLY A 83 -10.33 3.76 4.80
C GLY A 83 -9.28 3.09 3.92
N ILE A 84 -9.02 3.59 2.70
CA ILE A 84 -7.89 3.15 1.87
C ILE A 84 -6.85 4.26 1.84
N SER A 85 -5.65 4.00 2.35
CA SER A 85 -4.51 4.93 2.27
C SER A 85 -3.38 4.33 1.46
N GLN A 86 -2.68 5.18 0.70
CA GLN A 86 -1.54 4.76 -0.11
C GLN A 86 -0.26 5.47 0.30
N VAL A 87 0.81 4.69 0.42
CA VAL A 87 2.20 5.18 0.43
C VAL A 87 2.76 4.98 -0.98
N PRO A 88 2.85 6.05 -1.78
CA PRO A 88 3.36 5.93 -3.15
C PRO A 88 4.88 5.79 -3.16
N GLU A 89 5.42 5.29 -4.27
CA GLU A 89 6.84 5.30 -4.55
C GLU A 89 7.43 6.72 -4.42
N GLY A 90 8.65 6.83 -3.91
CA GLY A 90 9.34 8.10 -3.72
C GLY A 90 8.88 8.91 -2.51
N ARG A 91 8.21 8.26 -1.53
CA ARG A 91 7.84 8.78 -0.19
C ARG A 91 6.84 9.92 -0.20
N ARG A 92 6.96 10.89 -1.13
CA ARG A 92 6.07 12.05 -1.32
C ARG A 92 5.79 12.82 -0.02
N LEU A 93 6.84 13.09 0.77
CA LEU A 93 6.75 13.91 1.96
C LEU A 93 6.65 15.41 1.62
N PHE A 94 6.13 16.17 2.55
CA PHE A 94 6.22 17.63 2.54
C PHE A 94 7.56 18.02 3.16
N PHE A 95 8.63 18.02 2.36
CA PHE A 95 10.02 18.19 2.81
C PHE A 95 10.28 19.46 3.65
N PRO A 96 9.65 20.63 3.40
CA PRO A 96 9.80 21.81 4.23
C PRO A 96 9.12 21.71 5.61
N LEU A 97 8.20 20.76 5.78
CA LEU A 97 7.47 20.58 7.03
C LEU A 97 8.23 19.66 7.99
N THR A 98 7.98 19.84 9.29
CA THR A 98 8.49 18.96 10.35
C THR A 98 7.89 17.56 10.24
N VAL A 99 8.44 16.61 10.99
CA VAL A 99 7.87 15.27 11.17
C VAL A 99 6.42 15.37 11.67
N LEU A 100 6.19 16.18 12.72
CA LEU A 100 4.84 16.33 13.30
C LEU A 100 3.85 16.91 12.28
N GLU A 101 4.20 17.97 11.57
CA GLU A 101 3.34 18.59 10.56
C GLU A 101 3.02 17.63 9.40
N ASN A 102 3.98 16.79 8.98
CA ASN A 102 3.71 15.72 8.01
C ASN A 102 2.68 14.71 8.55
N LEU A 103 2.78 14.31 9.82
CA LEU A 103 1.82 13.41 10.45
C LEU A 103 0.44 14.06 10.55
N GLU A 104 0.37 15.32 10.99
CA GLU A 104 -0.89 16.07 11.07
C GLU A 104 -1.58 16.25 9.71
N ALA A 105 -0.80 16.41 8.64
CA ALA A 105 -1.35 16.41 7.28
C ALA A 105 -1.99 15.05 6.93
N GLY A 106 -1.43 13.93 7.39
CA GLY A 106 -2.04 12.60 7.25
C GLY A 106 -3.38 12.45 7.98
N ALA A 107 -3.57 13.20 9.07
CA ALA A 107 -4.80 13.16 9.86
C ALA A 107 -5.97 14.00 9.28
N LEU A 108 -5.78 14.70 8.17
CA LEU A 108 -6.84 15.53 7.56
C LEU A 108 -8.11 14.72 7.26
N ALA A 109 -7.98 13.46 6.87
CA ALA A 109 -9.12 12.58 6.63
C ALA A 109 -9.99 12.41 7.89
N LEU A 110 -9.39 12.23 9.07
CA LEU A 110 -10.11 12.13 10.34
C LEU A 110 -10.79 13.46 10.71
N ARG A 111 -10.09 14.57 10.51
CA ARG A 111 -10.65 15.92 10.81
C ARG A 111 -11.86 16.22 9.93
N ASN A 112 -11.79 15.90 8.64
CA ASN A 112 -12.84 16.20 7.67
C ASN A 112 -14.08 15.29 7.79
N THR A 113 -13.95 14.13 8.46
CA THR A 113 -15.06 13.18 8.70
C THR A 113 -15.67 13.28 10.10
N GLY A 114 -15.36 14.32 10.85
CA GLY A 114 -15.86 14.48 12.23
C GLY A 114 -15.16 13.62 13.28
N ARG A 115 -14.09 12.91 12.90
CA ARG A 115 -13.28 12.03 13.75
C ARG A 115 -12.05 12.74 14.34
N ALA A 116 -12.10 14.06 14.47
CA ALA A 116 -10.97 14.86 14.97
C ALA A 116 -10.48 14.45 16.37
N ALA A 117 -11.35 13.93 17.21
CA ALA A 117 -10.98 13.39 18.53
C ALA A 117 -9.99 12.22 18.45
N GLU A 118 -10.02 11.43 17.34
CA GLU A 118 -9.14 10.29 17.16
C GLU A 118 -7.71 10.66 16.72
N VAL A 119 -7.46 11.92 16.35
CA VAL A 119 -6.13 12.36 15.87
C VAL A 119 -5.06 12.18 16.93
N LYS A 120 -5.39 12.48 18.19
CA LYS A 120 -4.46 12.33 19.34
C LYS A 120 -4.06 10.87 19.53
N ASP A 121 -5.03 9.96 19.45
CA ASP A 121 -4.79 8.52 19.64
C ASP A 121 -4.03 7.95 18.44
N ALA A 122 -4.35 8.39 17.21
CA ALA A 122 -3.60 8.01 16.01
C ALA A 122 -2.14 8.45 16.10
N LEU A 123 -1.89 9.67 16.58
CA LEU A 123 -0.54 10.20 16.75
C LEU A 123 0.24 9.43 17.82
N ALA A 124 -0.38 9.08 18.94
CA ALA A 124 0.23 8.26 19.98
C ALA A 124 0.61 6.88 19.44
N ALA A 125 -0.32 6.18 18.77
CA ALA A 125 -0.08 4.87 18.19
C ALA A 125 1.05 4.90 17.13
N VAL A 126 1.11 5.96 16.33
CA VAL A 126 2.18 6.15 15.35
C VAL A 126 3.53 6.37 16.03
N PHE A 127 3.60 7.14 17.10
CA PHE A 127 4.85 7.36 17.83
C PHE A 127 5.30 6.12 18.61
N ASP A 128 4.38 5.30 19.11
CA ASP A 128 4.71 4.01 19.71
C ASP A 128 5.32 3.04 18.67
N LEU A 129 4.77 3.03 17.45
CA LEU A 129 5.28 2.20 16.36
C LEU A 129 6.61 2.72 15.77
N PHE A 130 6.81 4.04 15.80
CA PHE A 130 7.99 4.72 15.24
C PHE A 130 8.68 5.63 16.28
N PRO A 131 9.33 5.09 17.34
CA PRO A 131 9.92 5.88 18.41
C PRO A 131 10.93 6.92 17.91
N ARG A 132 11.69 6.61 16.85
CA ARG A 132 12.63 7.54 16.23
C ARG A 132 11.97 8.79 15.65
N LEU A 133 10.74 8.67 15.15
CA LEU A 133 9.97 9.83 14.68
C LEU A 133 9.47 10.67 15.85
N ALA A 134 9.12 10.05 16.97
CA ALA A 134 8.73 10.76 18.18
C ALA A 134 9.88 11.64 18.74
N GLU A 135 11.11 11.08 18.79
CA GLU A 135 12.32 11.80 19.19
C GLU A 135 12.62 13.02 18.31
N ARG A 136 12.25 12.93 17.01
CA ARG A 136 12.54 13.92 15.96
C ARG A 136 11.33 14.72 15.51
N ARG A 137 10.25 14.76 16.30
CA ARG A 137 8.96 15.34 15.91
C ARG A 137 9.04 16.79 15.41
N ALA A 138 10.00 17.59 15.91
CA ALA A 138 10.22 18.98 15.51
C ALA A 138 11.25 19.12 14.38
N GLN A 139 11.88 18.02 13.93
CA GLN A 139 12.89 18.06 12.87
C GLN A 139 12.22 18.21 11.49
N ILE A 140 12.81 19.04 10.61
CA ILE A 140 12.39 19.20 9.22
C ILE A 140 12.56 17.86 8.48
N SER A 141 11.49 17.37 7.86
CA SER A 141 11.45 16.03 7.26
C SER A 141 12.44 15.84 6.11
N GLY A 142 12.78 16.91 5.40
CA GLY A 142 13.80 16.88 4.35
C GLY A 142 15.21 16.57 4.85
N THR A 143 15.49 16.73 6.15
CA THR A 143 16.81 16.47 6.76
C THR A 143 16.94 15.06 7.36
N LEU A 144 15.88 14.27 7.33
CA LEU A 144 15.87 12.88 7.75
C LEU A 144 16.65 11.99 6.78
N SER A 145 17.21 10.88 7.28
CA SER A 145 17.77 9.83 6.43
C SER A 145 16.69 9.22 5.53
N GLY A 146 17.10 8.59 4.42
CA GLY A 146 16.15 7.96 3.51
C GLY A 146 15.24 6.90 4.16
N GLY A 147 15.75 6.16 5.12
CA GLY A 147 14.96 5.20 5.90
C GLY A 147 13.95 5.87 6.81
N GLU A 148 14.35 6.92 7.54
CA GLU A 148 13.45 7.70 8.40
C GLU A 148 12.36 8.39 7.59
N GLN A 149 12.68 8.90 6.41
CA GLN A 149 11.69 9.46 5.48
C GLN A 149 10.68 8.40 5.02
N GLN A 150 11.12 7.17 4.76
CA GLN A 150 10.22 6.07 4.39
C GLN A 150 9.29 5.70 5.55
N MET A 151 9.84 5.61 6.78
CA MET A 151 9.03 5.38 7.98
C MET A 151 8.02 6.51 8.20
N LEU A 152 8.41 7.77 7.98
CA LEU A 152 7.50 8.92 8.07
C LEU A 152 6.39 8.87 7.02
N ALA A 153 6.68 8.41 5.79
CA ALA A 153 5.66 8.26 4.76
C ALA A 153 4.59 7.22 5.14
N ILE A 154 5.02 6.08 5.71
CA ILE A 154 4.12 5.05 6.24
C ILE A 154 3.34 5.60 7.45
N ALA A 155 4.03 6.20 8.40
CA ALA A 155 3.44 6.81 9.59
C ALA A 155 2.35 7.81 9.23
N ARG A 156 2.60 8.69 8.24
CA ARG A 156 1.62 9.65 7.73
C ARG A 156 0.38 8.98 7.14
N ALA A 157 0.54 7.88 6.40
CA ALA A 157 -0.60 7.14 5.86
C ALA A 157 -1.45 6.51 6.99
N LEU A 158 -0.81 6.02 8.05
CA LEU A 158 -1.48 5.45 9.22
C LEU A 158 -2.28 6.48 10.04
N MET A 159 -1.93 7.78 9.96
CA MET A 159 -2.67 8.85 10.63
C MET A 159 -4.13 8.96 10.19
N SER A 160 -4.51 8.45 9.03
CA SER A 160 -5.91 8.38 8.59
C SER A 160 -6.68 7.20 9.20
N ARG A 161 -6.03 6.33 9.99
CA ARG A 161 -6.57 5.06 10.51
C ARG A 161 -7.20 4.21 9.41
N PRO A 162 -6.41 3.82 8.39
CA PRO A 162 -6.94 3.07 7.26
C PRO A 162 -7.34 1.65 7.65
N ARG A 163 -8.30 1.07 6.91
CA ARG A 163 -8.60 -0.36 6.91
C ARG A 163 -7.72 -1.11 5.92
N ILE A 164 -7.29 -0.42 4.83
CA ILE A 164 -6.37 -0.96 3.82
C ILE A 164 -5.21 0.01 3.64
N LEU A 165 -3.99 -0.50 3.79
CA LEU A 165 -2.76 0.22 3.49
C LEU A 165 -2.16 -0.31 2.18
N LEU A 166 -2.06 0.57 1.19
CA LEU A 166 -1.41 0.28 -0.09
C LEU A 166 0.04 0.80 -0.04
N LEU A 167 1.02 -0.05 -0.33
CA LEU A 167 2.45 0.27 -0.30
C LEU A 167 3.06 0.03 -1.68
N ASP A 168 3.60 1.08 -2.29
CA ASP A 168 4.18 1.04 -3.63
C ASP A 168 5.71 1.07 -3.56
N GLU A 169 6.33 -0.09 -3.70
CA GLU A 169 7.78 -0.33 -3.67
C GLU A 169 8.50 0.36 -2.49
N PRO A 170 8.05 0.14 -1.24
CA PRO A 170 8.56 0.86 -0.09
C PRO A 170 10.03 0.56 0.24
N SER A 171 10.61 -0.52 -0.27
CA SER A 171 12.00 -0.93 -0.04
C SER A 171 13.00 -0.28 -1.00
N VAL A 172 12.54 0.32 -2.10
CA VAL A 172 13.42 0.86 -3.16
C VAL A 172 14.34 1.97 -2.63
N GLY A 173 15.64 1.82 -2.92
CA GLY A 173 16.67 2.79 -2.54
C GLY A 173 17.00 2.83 -1.04
N LEU A 174 16.63 1.80 -0.30
CA LEU A 174 16.97 1.65 1.12
C LEU A 174 18.16 0.68 1.31
N ALA A 175 18.94 0.91 2.35
CA ALA A 175 19.99 -0.01 2.77
C ALA A 175 19.37 -1.31 3.35
N PRO A 176 20.03 -2.48 3.22
CA PRO A 176 19.49 -3.77 3.67
C PRO A 176 18.94 -3.77 5.10
N LYS A 177 19.70 -3.21 6.05
CA LYS A 177 19.28 -3.13 7.46
C LYS A 177 18.01 -2.28 7.67
N VAL A 178 17.80 -1.26 6.83
CA VAL A 178 16.59 -0.43 6.86
C VAL A 178 15.40 -1.20 6.29
N ILE A 179 15.63 -2.01 5.24
CA ILE A 179 14.61 -2.89 4.66
C ILE A 179 14.13 -3.90 5.70
N GLU A 180 15.04 -4.55 6.44
CA GLU A 180 14.67 -5.45 7.54
C GLU A 180 13.81 -4.75 8.60
N SER A 181 14.20 -3.54 9.01
CA SER A 181 13.42 -2.74 9.95
C SER A 181 12.03 -2.37 9.40
N LEU A 182 11.95 -2.00 8.12
CA LEU A 182 10.70 -1.70 7.43
C LEU A 182 9.74 -2.91 7.45
N PHE A 183 10.23 -4.09 7.05
CA PHE A 183 9.40 -5.29 7.05
C PHE A 183 9.02 -5.72 8.47
N GLY A 184 9.89 -5.51 9.47
CA GLY A 184 9.53 -5.69 10.89
C GLY A 184 8.31 -4.84 11.30
N VAL A 185 8.27 -3.57 10.88
CA VAL A 185 7.11 -2.70 11.09
C VAL A 185 5.87 -3.22 10.35
N LEU A 186 6.01 -3.66 9.09
CA LEU A 186 4.88 -4.20 8.32
C LEU A 186 4.32 -5.49 8.95
N HIS A 187 5.16 -6.37 9.48
CA HIS A 187 4.72 -7.55 10.25
C HIS A 187 3.97 -7.15 11.54
N THR A 188 4.44 -6.13 12.24
CA THR A 188 3.72 -5.60 13.41
C THR A 188 2.34 -5.07 13.01
N LEU A 189 2.25 -4.29 11.94
CA LEU A 189 0.98 -3.77 11.42
C LEU A 189 0.03 -4.89 10.98
N LYS A 190 0.53 -5.91 10.27
CA LYS A 190 -0.24 -7.12 9.93
C LYS A 190 -0.79 -7.77 11.20
N GLY A 191 0.02 -7.90 12.25
CA GLY A 191 -0.39 -8.46 13.54
C GLY A 191 -1.52 -7.70 14.24
N THR A 192 -1.75 -6.42 13.90
CA THR A 192 -2.90 -5.64 14.40
C THR A 192 -4.20 -5.89 13.62
N GLY A 193 -4.17 -6.70 12.58
CA GLY A 193 -5.32 -6.96 11.70
C GLY A 193 -5.47 -5.93 10.57
N LEU A 194 -4.48 -5.06 10.34
CA LEU A 194 -4.49 -4.14 9.21
C LEU A 194 -4.37 -4.92 7.88
N THR A 195 -5.27 -4.65 6.95
CA THR A 195 -5.18 -5.20 5.60
C THR A 195 -4.10 -4.48 4.80
N ILE A 196 -3.19 -5.23 4.17
CA ILE A 196 -2.04 -4.67 3.46
C ILE A 196 -2.04 -5.15 2.00
N VAL A 197 -1.83 -4.22 1.07
CA VAL A 197 -1.47 -4.53 -0.32
C VAL A 197 -0.08 -3.97 -0.59
N LEU A 198 0.88 -4.86 -0.79
CA LEU A 198 2.28 -4.53 -1.00
C LEU A 198 2.70 -4.79 -2.44
N ALA A 199 2.99 -3.75 -3.21
CA ALA A 199 3.66 -3.86 -4.50
C ALA A 199 5.17 -3.85 -4.29
N GLU A 200 5.87 -4.92 -4.68
CA GLU A 200 7.31 -5.07 -4.46
C GLU A 200 8.00 -5.85 -5.59
N GLN A 201 9.30 -5.60 -5.72
CA GLN A 201 10.19 -6.39 -6.57
C GLN A 201 11.00 -7.40 -5.75
N HIS A 202 11.19 -7.14 -4.46
CA HIS A 202 11.97 -8.00 -3.56
C HIS A 202 11.14 -9.21 -3.13
N VAL A 203 11.07 -10.21 -4.03
CA VAL A 203 10.19 -11.40 -3.90
C VAL A 203 10.28 -12.09 -2.53
N PRO A 204 11.48 -12.42 -1.99
CA PRO A 204 11.55 -13.16 -0.72
C PRO A 204 10.84 -12.46 0.43
N MET A 205 11.08 -11.17 0.63
CA MET A 205 10.49 -10.40 1.72
C MET A 205 9.00 -10.13 1.50
N ALA A 206 8.59 -9.88 0.25
CA ALA A 206 7.20 -9.70 -0.08
C ALA A 206 6.37 -10.97 0.16
N LEU A 207 6.91 -12.15 -0.19
CA LEU A 207 6.27 -13.44 0.08
C LEU A 207 6.26 -13.81 1.56
N ASP A 208 7.24 -13.34 2.35
CA ASP A 208 7.28 -13.56 3.79
C ASP A 208 6.16 -12.81 4.52
N LEU A 209 5.86 -11.59 4.09
CA LEU A 209 4.77 -10.80 4.66
C LEU A 209 3.38 -11.31 4.24
N ALA A 210 3.24 -11.84 3.04
CA ALA A 210 1.97 -12.10 2.39
C ALA A 210 1.23 -13.34 2.94
N ASP A 211 -0.11 -13.29 2.96
CA ASP A 211 -0.98 -14.46 3.07
C ASP A 211 -1.26 -15.03 1.68
N ARG A 212 -1.29 -14.17 0.67
CA ARG A 212 -1.45 -14.49 -0.74
C ARG A 212 -0.65 -13.54 -1.61
N ALA A 213 -0.22 -14.00 -2.77
CA ALA A 213 0.45 -13.13 -3.73
C ALA A 213 -0.14 -13.30 -5.14
N ILE A 214 -0.07 -12.21 -5.91
CA ILE A 214 -0.34 -12.17 -7.35
C ILE A 214 0.90 -11.70 -8.08
N VAL A 215 1.16 -12.27 -9.24
CA VAL A 215 2.28 -11.88 -10.10
C VAL A 215 1.71 -11.19 -11.33
N LEU A 216 2.06 -9.92 -11.51
CA LEU A 216 1.71 -9.14 -12.69
C LEU A 216 2.77 -9.31 -13.79
N ARG A 217 2.29 -9.56 -15.01
CA ARG A 217 3.09 -9.54 -16.23
C ARG A 217 2.32 -8.82 -17.33
N LEU A 218 2.92 -7.78 -17.90
CA LEU A 218 2.31 -7.00 -19.00
C LEU A 218 0.85 -6.56 -18.70
N GLY A 219 0.62 -6.11 -17.47
CA GLY A 219 -0.68 -5.59 -17.04
C GLY A 219 -1.77 -6.65 -16.80
N ARG A 220 -1.42 -7.94 -16.71
CA ARG A 220 -2.34 -9.04 -16.39
C ARG A 220 -1.84 -9.82 -15.18
N ILE A 221 -2.74 -10.48 -14.47
CA ILE A 221 -2.36 -11.47 -13.46
C ILE A 221 -1.90 -12.73 -14.20
N ALA A 222 -0.60 -13.03 -14.08
CA ALA A 222 -0.01 -14.23 -14.66
C ALA A 222 -0.10 -15.42 -13.69
N LEU A 223 0.09 -15.17 -12.39
CA LEU A 223 0.02 -16.18 -11.34
C LEU A 223 -0.68 -15.62 -10.11
N SER A 224 -1.33 -16.48 -9.36
CA SER A 224 -1.94 -16.13 -8.07
C SER A 224 -1.90 -17.37 -7.17
N GLY A 225 -1.57 -17.18 -5.88
CA GLY A 225 -1.55 -18.30 -4.95
C GLY A 225 -0.95 -17.99 -3.60
N ALA A 226 -0.83 -19.03 -2.78
CA ALA A 226 -0.15 -18.97 -1.48
C ALA A 226 1.36 -18.74 -1.69
N PRO A 227 2.02 -17.97 -0.79
CA PRO A 227 3.46 -17.66 -0.90
C PRO A 227 4.36 -18.88 -1.08
N ALA A 228 4.07 -19.99 -0.37
CA ALA A 228 4.85 -21.22 -0.46
C ALA A 228 4.82 -21.82 -1.88
N ALA A 229 3.65 -21.86 -2.52
CA ALA A 229 3.52 -22.39 -3.89
C ALA A 229 4.23 -21.51 -4.93
N LEU A 230 4.26 -20.19 -4.68
CA LEU A 230 4.91 -19.24 -5.60
C LEU A 230 6.43 -19.19 -5.40
N ARG A 231 6.95 -19.42 -4.20
CA ARG A 231 8.39 -19.38 -3.89
C ARG A 231 9.19 -20.41 -4.68
N ASP A 232 8.61 -21.60 -4.89
CA ASP A 232 9.24 -22.72 -5.58
C ASP A 232 8.90 -22.80 -7.09
N SER A 233 8.06 -21.88 -7.57
CA SER A 233 7.61 -21.86 -8.96
C SER A 233 8.74 -21.47 -9.92
N GLU A 234 9.00 -22.32 -10.94
CA GLU A 234 9.89 -21.97 -12.07
C GLU A 234 9.39 -20.73 -12.82
N ASP A 235 8.08 -20.49 -12.84
CA ASP A 235 7.50 -19.35 -13.53
C ASP A 235 7.90 -18.03 -12.86
N ILE A 236 7.99 -17.98 -11.52
CA ILE A 236 8.55 -16.80 -10.84
C ILE A 236 10.00 -16.60 -11.24
N ARG A 237 10.80 -17.64 -11.25
CA ARG A 237 12.20 -17.53 -11.71
C ARG A 237 12.30 -17.01 -13.13
N ARG A 238 11.47 -17.48 -14.06
CA ARG A 238 11.43 -16.99 -15.44
C ARG A 238 10.96 -15.54 -15.56
N ILE A 239 9.95 -15.13 -14.77
CA ILE A 239 9.43 -13.76 -14.79
C ILE A 239 10.47 -12.74 -14.27
N TYR A 240 11.30 -13.13 -13.31
CA TYR A 240 12.28 -12.24 -12.66
C TYR A 240 13.70 -12.36 -13.22
N LEU A 241 14.11 -13.51 -13.73
CA LEU A 241 15.47 -13.73 -14.25
C LEU A 241 15.59 -13.54 -15.76
N GLY A 242 14.48 -13.24 -16.43
CA GLY A 242 14.47 -12.97 -17.86
C GLY A 242 14.87 -14.22 -18.66
N GLY A 243 13.93 -15.15 -18.84
CA GLY A 243 14.05 -16.19 -19.87
C GLY A 243 13.74 -15.59 -21.24
#